data_82f8114cbc57e16593796a0552b3b803
#
_entry.id   82f8114cbc57e16593796a0552b3b803
#
_cell.length_a   1.000
_cell.length_b   1.000
_cell.length_c   1.000
_cell.angle_alpha   90.00
_cell.angle_beta   90.00
_cell.angle_gamma   90.00
#
_symmetry.space_group_name_H-M   'P 1'
#
loop_
_entity.id
_entity.type
_entity.pdbx_description
1 polymer ?
#
loop_
_entity_poly.entity_id
_entity_poly.type
_entity_poly.pdbx_seq_one_letter_code
_entity_poly.pdbx_strand_id
1 'polypeptide(L)'
;LQNAEVAECRFEGPADGESVLKETRNIVVRDSSFSLRYPLWHAHGFRLLGVTMDARTRAAIWYSSDGDIEDSVLDGIKCVRECEAIRLNRCKVHSPEFGWRSRQLSISDSEMESEYFLFECSDVAIDRLRMKGKYSFQYIKNMTITDSYLDTKDAFWHGENITVKDSVLKGEYLAWFSDGLTLINCHIIGTQPFCYCKNLKLINCTMEATDLAFEYSDVEADIKGSVLSVKNPKSGNIVADEIGEIIWEDPIMEVDGKVAVRNAGKEQKKV
;
A
#
# COMPACT_ATOMS: atom_id res chain seq x y z
N LEU A 1 17.86 -2.10 28.64
CA LEU A 1 16.82 -2.83 29.37
C LEU A 1 16.57 -4.17 28.69
N GLN A 2 16.40 -5.23 29.45
CA GLN A 2 16.21 -6.57 28.91
C GLN A 2 15.21 -7.38 29.75
N ASN A 3 14.32 -8.17 29.09
CA ASN A 3 13.33 -9.00 29.75
C ASN A 3 12.51 -8.23 30.79
N ALA A 4 11.89 -7.13 30.39
CA ALA A 4 11.25 -6.20 31.30
C ALA A 4 9.87 -5.78 30.82
N GLU A 5 9.04 -5.37 31.74
CA GLU A 5 7.76 -4.72 31.48
C GLU A 5 7.79 -3.26 31.95
N VAL A 6 7.21 -2.40 31.11
CA VAL A 6 7.00 -0.97 31.38
C VAL A 6 5.51 -0.71 31.23
N ALA A 7 4.84 -0.28 32.27
CA ALA A 7 3.40 -0.07 32.25
C ALA A 7 3.02 1.30 32.83
N GLU A 8 1.97 1.91 32.29
CA GLU A 8 1.38 3.16 32.78
C GLU A 8 2.40 4.31 32.92
N CYS A 9 3.38 4.33 32.02
CA CYS A 9 4.46 5.32 32.05
C CYS A 9 4.22 6.43 31.04
N ARG A 10 4.69 7.61 31.39
CA ARG A 10 4.67 8.78 30.52
C ARG A 10 6.11 9.25 30.25
N PHE A 11 6.50 9.19 28.98
CA PHE A 11 7.82 9.60 28.55
C PHE A 11 7.74 10.93 27.81
N GLU A 12 8.19 11.99 28.45
CA GLU A 12 8.20 13.34 27.90
C GLU A 12 9.60 13.93 27.97
N GLY A 13 9.92 14.75 26.99
CA GLY A 13 11.20 15.43 26.96
C GLY A 13 11.24 16.51 25.89
N PRO A 14 12.33 17.29 25.83
CA PRO A 14 12.57 18.14 24.70
C PRO A 14 12.63 17.29 23.43
N ALA A 15 12.19 17.87 22.29
CA ALA A 15 12.15 17.16 21.01
C ALA A 15 13.50 16.53 20.59
N ASP A 16 14.60 17.09 21.08
CA ASP A 16 15.96 16.63 20.85
C ASP A 16 16.57 15.81 22.03
N GLY A 17 15.70 15.34 22.92
CA GLY A 17 16.12 14.51 24.05
C GLY A 17 16.64 13.13 23.63
N GLU A 18 17.27 12.43 24.58
CA GLU A 18 17.79 11.09 24.41
C GLU A 18 16.68 10.07 24.07
N SER A 19 17.05 9.03 23.32
CA SER A 19 16.16 7.91 22.96
C SER A 19 15.76 7.12 24.19
N VAL A 20 14.49 7.11 24.52
CA VAL A 20 13.95 6.25 25.59
C VAL A 20 13.76 4.82 25.06
N LEU A 21 14.04 3.83 25.90
CA LEU A 21 13.96 2.39 25.56
C LEU A 21 14.84 2.00 24.37
N LYS A 22 15.95 2.71 24.15
CA LYS A 22 16.95 2.41 23.13
C LYS A 22 17.66 1.08 23.43
N GLU A 23 17.93 0.31 22.37
CA GLU A 23 18.71 -0.95 22.46
C GLU A 23 18.13 -1.95 23.49
N THR A 24 16.81 -1.96 23.61
CA THR A 24 16.12 -2.89 24.50
C THR A 24 15.95 -4.27 23.86
N ARG A 25 15.81 -5.30 24.71
CA ARG A 25 15.53 -6.67 24.26
C ARG A 25 14.43 -7.31 25.07
N ASN A 26 13.50 -7.96 24.39
CA ASN A 26 12.38 -8.70 25.00
C ASN A 26 11.62 -7.86 26.04
N ILE A 27 11.06 -6.73 25.60
CA ILE A 27 10.30 -5.85 26.47
C ILE A 27 8.82 -5.83 26.10
N VAL A 28 7.99 -5.60 27.11
CA VAL A 28 6.59 -5.30 26.94
C VAL A 28 6.33 -3.88 27.45
N VAL A 29 5.68 -3.06 26.64
CA VAL A 29 5.27 -1.70 27.02
C VAL A 29 3.74 -1.66 26.95
N ARG A 30 3.08 -1.31 28.09
CA ARG A 30 1.62 -1.24 28.16
C ARG A 30 1.14 0.14 28.58
N ASP A 31 0.01 0.56 28.03
CA ASP A 31 -0.77 1.72 28.49
C ASP A 31 0.11 2.94 28.79
N SER A 32 1.09 3.17 27.91
CA SER A 32 2.13 4.17 28.10
C SER A 32 2.15 5.18 26.96
N SER A 33 2.67 6.38 27.22
CA SER A 33 2.73 7.43 26.21
C SER A 33 4.14 7.96 25.97
N PHE A 34 4.39 8.32 24.72
CA PHE A 34 5.67 8.87 24.28
C PHE A 34 5.46 10.21 23.59
N SER A 35 6.27 11.18 23.97
CA SER A 35 6.27 12.53 23.44
C SER A 35 7.69 13.08 23.30
N LEU A 36 8.56 12.35 22.56
CA LEU A 36 9.97 12.65 22.39
C LEU A 36 10.55 11.94 21.16
N ARG A 37 11.77 12.29 20.72
CA ARG A 37 12.44 11.67 19.57
C ARG A 37 12.97 10.28 19.86
N TYR A 38 12.98 9.44 18.82
CA TYR A 38 13.66 8.15 18.76
C TYR A 38 13.30 7.13 19.85
N PRO A 39 12.04 7.01 20.32
CA PRO A 39 11.73 5.92 21.24
C PRO A 39 11.91 4.57 20.54
N LEU A 40 12.38 3.57 21.29
CA LEU A 40 12.59 2.19 20.80
C LEU A 40 13.56 2.09 19.61
N TRP A 41 14.60 2.94 19.57
CA TRP A 41 15.66 2.82 18.57
C TRP A 41 16.51 1.58 18.82
N HIS A 42 16.72 0.71 17.80
CA HIS A 42 17.40 -0.58 17.93
C HIS A 42 16.80 -1.49 19.03
N ALA A 43 15.48 -1.51 19.14
CA ALA A 43 14.77 -2.44 20.01
C ALA A 43 14.55 -3.79 19.31
N HIS A 44 14.75 -4.90 20.00
CA HIS A 44 14.60 -6.24 19.45
C HIS A 44 13.72 -7.11 20.35
N GLY A 45 12.68 -7.73 19.80
CA GLY A 45 11.72 -8.48 20.57
C GLY A 45 10.91 -7.56 21.50
N PHE A 46 9.99 -6.78 20.97
CA PHE A 46 9.17 -5.88 21.78
C PHE A 46 7.67 -6.06 21.51
N ARG A 47 6.87 -5.75 22.52
CA ARG A 47 5.42 -5.65 22.37
C ARG A 47 4.94 -4.30 22.90
N LEU A 48 4.18 -3.58 22.08
CA LEU A 48 3.52 -2.33 22.45
C LEU A 48 2.01 -2.58 22.48
N LEU A 49 1.38 -2.38 23.64
CA LEU A 49 -0.02 -2.67 23.86
C LEU A 49 -0.71 -1.44 24.45
N GLY A 50 -1.66 -0.85 23.74
CA GLY A 50 -2.35 0.38 24.18
C GLY A 50 -1.41 1.59 24.30
N VAL A 51 -0.39 1.66 23.47
CA VAL A 51 0.60 2.75 23.50
C VAL A 51 0.17 3.93 22.66
N THR A 52 0.44 5.13 23.16
CA THR A 52 0.22 6.37 22.41
C THR A 52 1.55 7.09 22.12
N MET A 53 1.84 7.36 20.86
CA MET A 53 2.92 8.23 20.42
C MET A 53 2.29 9.47 19.79
N ASP A 54 2.57 10.66 20.32
CA ASP A 54 2.01 11.91 19.81
C ASP A 54 2.85 12.49 18.63
N ALA A 55 2.40 13.59 18.04
CA ALA A 55 3.06 14.23 16.91
C ALA A 55 4.49 14.74 17.19
N ARG A 56 4.91 14.85 18.46
CA ARG A 56 6.29 15.16 18.85
C ARG A 56 7.19 13.93 18.84
N THR A 57 6.58 12.74 18.80
CA THR A 57 7.32 11.49 18.67
C THR A 57 7.85 11.38 17.25
N ARG A 58 9.13 11.57 17.06
CA ARG A 58 9.77 11.58 15.75
C ARG A 58 10.73 10.41 15.60
N ALA A 59 10.70 9.77 14.43
CA ALA A 59 11.61 8.68 14.12
C ALA A 59 11.58 7.55 15.16
N ALA A 60 10.37 7.14 15.54
CA ALA A 60 10.14 6.03 16.45
C ALA A 60 10.43 4.69 15.78
N ILE A 61 10.92 3.74 16.57
CA ILE A 61 11.07 2.34 16.13
C ILE A 61 11.97 2.24 14.87
N TRP A 62 13.16 2.83 14.92
CA TRP A 62 14.14 2.71 13.86
C TRP A 62 15.11 1.57 14.12
N TYR A 63 15.50 0.85 13.06
CA TYR A 63 16.45 -0.26 13.09
C TYR A 63 16.07 -1.36 14.09
N SER A 64 14.77 -1.58 14.26
CA SER A 64 14.23 -2.50 15.27
C SER A 64 13.68 -3.77 14.65
N SER A 65 13.57 -4.85 15.40
CA SER A 65 13.04 -6.10 14.89
C SER A 65 12.18 -6.87 15.89
N ASP A 66 11.42 -7.82 15.35
CA ASP A 66 10.60 -8.75 16.11
C ASP A 66 9.61 -8.01 17.04
N GLY A 67 8.85 -7.09 16.47
CA GLY A 67 7.93 -6.21 17.19
C GLY A 67 6.47 -6.51 16.94
N ASP A 68 5.66 -6.55 18.01
CA ASP A 68 4.20 -6.58 17.98
C ASP A 68 3.64 -5.27 18.54
N ILE A 69 2.76 -4.62 17.75
CA ILE A 69 2.12 -3.36 18.12
C ILE A 69 0.61 -3.55 18.02
N GLU A 70 -0.09 -3.46 19.13
CA GLU A 70 -1.51 -3.71 19.21
C GLU A 70 -2.25 -2.56 19.90
N ASP A 71 -3.48 -2.27 19.43
CA ASP A 71 -4.39 -1.29 20.05
C ASP A 71 -3.75 0.08 20.32
N SER A 72 -2.85 0.51 19.44
CA SER A 72 -1.96 1.66 19.68
C SER A 72 -2.20 2.80 18.69
N VAL A 73 -1.82 4.01 19.11
CA VAL A 73 -1.85 5.22 18.28
C VAL A 73 -0.41 5.70 18.05
N LEU A 74 -0.02 5.79 16.77
CA LEU A 74 1.33 6.18 16.37
C LEU A 74 1.26 7.43 15.49
N ASP A 75 1.42 8.59 16.10
CA ASP A 75 1.58 9.84 15.38
C ASP A 75 3.07 10.23 15.29
N GLY A 76 3.37 11.10 14.35
CA GLY A 76 4.71 11.63 14.20
C GLY A 76 5.48 11.07 13.01
N ILE A 77 6.32 11.91 12.47
CA ILE A 77 7.05 11.66 11.23
C ILE A 77 8.07 10.53 11.36
N LYS A 78 8.19 9.71 10.31
CA LYS A 78 9.24 8.67 10.17
C LYS A 78 9.13 7.54 11.19
N CYS A 79 7.92 7.12 11.50
CA CYS A 79 7.67 5.96 12.34
C CYS A 79 7.95 4.67 11.58
N VAL A 80 8.57 3.69 12.22
CA VAL A 80 8.97 2.38 11.65
C VAL A 80 9.85 2.56 10.40
N ARG A 81 11.16 2.51 10.55
CA ARG A 81 12.08 2.64 9.42
C ARG A 81 13.23 1.66 9.54
N GLU A 82 13.58 1.03 8.43
CA GLU A 82 14.65 0.05 8.36
C GLU A 82 14.49 -1.06 9.43
N CYS A 83 13.24 -1.51 9.56
CA CYS A 83 12.82 -2.51 10.54
C CYS A 83 12.58 -3.88 9.89
N GLU A 84 12.55 -4.91 10.70
CA GLU A 84 12.30 -6.27 10.27
C GLU A 84 11.31 -6.99 11.19
N ALA A 85 10.39 -7.78 10.62
CA ALA A 85 9.44 -8.59 11.37
C ALA A 85 8.60 -7.77 12.37
N ILE A 86 7.91 -6.74 11.87
CA ILE A 86 7.00 -5.90 12.68
C ILE A 86 5.55 -6.21 12.32
N ARG A 87 4.74 -6.46 13.33
CA ARG A 87 3.30 -6.64 13.20
C ARG A 87 2.54 -5.50 13.84
N LEU A 88 1.57 -4.94 13.11
CA LEU A 88 0.62 -3.94 13.61
C LEU A 88 -0.80 -4.51 13.54
N ASN A 89 -1.53 -4.44 14.62
CA ASN A 89 -2.91 -4.89 14.67
C ASN A 89 -3.78 -3.90 15.44
N ARG A 90 -4.92 -3.51 14.90
CA ARG A 90 -5.86 -2.53 15.48
C ARG A 90 -5.18 -1.22 15.88
N CYS A 91 -4.33 -0.72 14.99
CA CYS A 91 -3.59 0.52 15.22
C CYS A 91 -4.18 1.68 14.43
N LYS A 92 -4.01 2.90 14.98
CA LYS A 92 -4.20 4.15 14.24
C LYS A 92 -2.85 4.81 14.04
N VAL A 93 -2.53 5.13 12.79
CA VAL A 93 -1.22 5.68 12.44
C VAL A 93 -1.40 6.96 11.63
N HIS A 94 -0.76 8.04 12.05
CA HIS A 94 -0.61 9.26 11.27
C HIS A 94 0.88 9.62 11.19
N SER A 95 1.54 9.12 10.14
CA SER A 95 2.97 9.30 9.96
C SER A 95 3.32 9.57 8.50
N PRO A 96 3.74 10.79 8.13
CA PRO A 96 4.04 11.16 6.74
C PRO A 96 5.04 10.24 6.02
N GLU A 97 5.95 9.63 6.71
CA GLU A 97 6.95 8.71 6.16
C GLU A 97 6.97 7.42 6.98
N PHE A 98 5.96 6.56 6.80
CA PHE A 98 5.83 5.33 7.57
C PHE A 98 6.44 4.12 6.86
N GLY A 99 7.18 3.31 7.59
CA GLY A 99 7.58 1.95 7.21
C GLY A 99 8.75 1.86 6.22
N TRP A 100 9.46 2.94 5.93
CA TRP A 100 10.48 2.97 4.89
C TRP A 100 11.57 1.92 5.04
N ARG A 101 11.92 1.26 3.93
CA ARG A 101 13.02 0.29 3.82
C ARG A 101 12.95 -0.84 4.84
N SER A 102 11.73 -1.20 5.21
CA SER A 102 11.49 -2.29 6.16
C SER A 102 11.09 -3.57 5.43
N ARG A 103 11.23 -4.70 6.10
CA ARG A 103 10.88 -6.00 5.54
C ARG A 103 10.09 -6.86 6.51
N GLN A 104 9.34 -7.84 5.98
CA GLN A 104 8.51 -8.73 6.78
C GLN A 104 7.52 -7.96 7.67
N LEU A 105 6.78 -7.04 7.07
CA LEU A 105 5.75 -6.28 7.78
C LEU A 105 4.38 -6.94 7.64
N SER A 106 3.63 -6.98 8.72
CA SER A 106 2.22 -7.40 8.72
C SER A 106 1.35 -6.31 9.34
N ILE A 107 0.31 -5.88 8.64
CA ILE A 107 -0.61 -4.83 9.10
C ILE A 107 -2.03 -5.35 8.95
N SER A 108 -2.79 -5.35 10.06
CA SER A 108 -4.18 -5.80 10.04
C SER A 108 -5.11 -4.91 10.85
N ASP A 109 -6.39 -4.88 10.45
CA ASP A 109 -7.47 -4.20 11.18
C ASP A 109 -7.15 -2.75 11.58
N SER A 110 -6.45 -1.99 10.73
CA SER A 110 -5.83 -0.72 11.11
C SER A 110 -6.28 0.44 10.21
N GLU A 111 -6.15 1.65 10.73
CA GLU A 111 -6.36 2.89 9.98
C GLU A 111 -5.04 3.66 9.88
N MET A 112 -4.67 4.07 8.66
CA MET A 112 -3.39 4.74 8.45
C MET A 112 -3.52 5.96 7.53
N GLU A 113 -2.86 7.04 7.91
CA GLU A 113 -2.66 8.21 7.05
C GLU A 113 -1.16 8.47 6.90
N SER A 114 -0.68 8.45 5.63
CA SER A 114 0.75 8.63 5.36
C SER A 114 0.98 9.15 3.95
N GLU A 115 1.86 10.11 3.77
CA GLU A 115 2.20 10.63 2.44
C GLU A 115 3.08 9.64 1.65
N TYR A 116 4.12 9.09 2.26
CA TYR A 116 5.02 8.09 1.67
C TYR A 116 4.97 6.80 2.48
N PHE A 117 3.99 5.97 2.18
CA PHE A 117 3.71 4.76 2.94
C PHE A 117 4.46 3.56 2.36
N LEU A 118 5.24 2.86 3.19
CA LEU A 118 5.98 1.64 2.84
C LEU A 118 6.90 1.78 1.60
N PHE A 119 7.63 2.87 1.52
CA PHE A 119 8.59 3.12 0.45
C PHE A 119 9.80 2.17 0.53
N GLU A 120 10.14 1.52 -0.60
CA GLU A 120 11.25 0.55 -0.69
C GLU A 120 11.15 -0.63 0.31
N CYS A 121 9.95 -1.10 0.61
CA CYS A 121 9.74 -2.25 1.51
C CYS A 121 9.69 -3.58 0.76
N SER A 122 9.84 -4.69 1.49
CA SER A 122 9.64 -6.03 0.96
C SER A 122 8.94 -6.98 1.92
N ASP A 123 8.31 -8.02 1.35
CA ASP A 123 7.68 -9.11 2.10
C ASP A 123 6.60 -8.58 3.05
N VAL A 124 5.59 -7.91 2.48
CA VAL A 124 4.54 -7.20 3.23
C VAL A 124 3.20 -7.91 3.08
N ALA A 125 2.51 -8.11 4.18
CA ALA A 125 1.13 -8.60 4.22
C ALA A 125 0.20 -7.56 4.87
N ILE A 126 -0.88 -7.23 4.18
CA ILE A 126 -1.88 -6.25 4.64
C ILE A 126 -3.28 -6.88 4.56
N ASP A 127 -4.04 -6.74 5.63
CA ASP A 127 -5.39 -7.25 5.73
C ASP A 127 -6.32 -6.27 6.46
N ARG A 128 -7.47 -5.95 5.89
CA ARG A 128 -8.45 -5.01 6.45
C ARG A 128 -7.84 -3.67 6.87
N LEU A 129 -7.04 -3.09 5.97
CA LEU A 129 -6.47 -1.74 6.13
C LEU A 129 -7.39 -0.68 5.52
N ARG A 130 -7.60 0.39 6.25
CA ARG A 130 -8.15 1.64 5.74
C ARG A 130 -7.02 2.67 5.65
N MET A 131 -6.62 3.01 4.43
CA MET A 131 -5.48 3.87 4.21
C MET A 131 -5.85 5.11 3.40
N LYS A 132 -5.30 6.26 3.81
CA LYS A 132 -5.34 7.51 3.06
C LYS A 132 -3.94 8.07 2.89
N GLY A 133 -3.59 8.47 1.66
CA GLY A 133 -2.24 9.01 1.45
C GLY A 133 -1.91 9.36 0.01
N LYS A 134 -0.62 9.33 -0.27
CA LYS A 134 0.04 9.65 -1.54
C LYS A 134 1.35 8.88 -1.64
N TYR A 135 1.82 8.59 -2.84
CA TYR A 135 3.11 7.93 -3.08
C TYR A 135 3.31 6.62 -2.30
N SER A 136 2.21 5.88 -2.09
CA SER A 136 2.23 4.67 -1.26
C SER A 136 2.76 3.47 -2.04
N PHE A 137 3.50 2.60 -1.34
CA PHE A 137 3.98 1.33 -1.90
C PHE A 137 4.93 1.48 -3.10
N GLN A 138 5.61 2.61 -3.25
CA GLN A 138 6.57 2.77 -4.33
C GLN A 138 7.82 1.91 -4.08
N TYR A 139 8.30 1.26 -5.15
CA TYR A 139 9.47 0.35 -5.11
C TYR A 139 9.31 -0.83 -4.14
N ILE A 140 8.07 -1.22 -3.84
CA ILE A 140 7.80 -2.35 -2.95
C ILE A 140 7.96 -3.69 -3.69
N LYS A 141 8.36 -4.74 -2.95
CA LYS A 141 8.51 -6.10 -3.50
C LYS A 141 7.80 -7.13 -2.65
N ASN A 142 7.17 -8.12 -3.30
CA ASN A 142 6.51 -9.23 -2.62
C ASN A 142 5.46 -8.76 -1.62
N MET A 143 4.33 -8.26 -2.10
CA MET A 143 3.26 -7.77 -1.23
C MET A 143 1.93 -8.46 -1.50
N THR A 144 1.18 -8.72 -0.44
CA THR A 144 -0.23 -9.12 -0.51
C THR A 144 -1.11 -8.14 0.26
N ILE A 145 -2.25 -7.77 -0.33
CA ILE A 145 -3.27 -6.93 0.30
C ILE A 145 -4.62 -7.61 0.15
N THR A 146 -5.39 -7.71 1.23
CA THR A 146 -6.75 -8.25 1.22
C THR A 146 -7.73 -7.35 1.96
N ASP A 147 -9.01 -7.38 1.53
CA ASP A 147 -10.14 -6.75 2.22
C ASP A 147 -9.92 -5.29 2.65
N SER A 148 -9.23 -4.50 1.82
CA SER A 148 -8.73 -3.17 2.18
C SER A 148 -9.33 -2.05 1.35
N TYR A 149 -9.30 -0.84 1.90
CA TYR A 149 -9.67 0.39 1.22
C TYR A 149 -8.47 1.34 1.17
N LEU A 150 -7.98 1.59 -0.03
CA LEU A 150 -6.80 2.43 -0.27
C LEU A 150 -7.20 3.69 -1.06
N ASP A 151 -7.17 4.84 -0.42
CA ASP A 151 -7.36 6.16 -1.04
C ASP A 151 -5.99 6.84 -1.15
N THR A 152 -5.28 6.55 -2.25
CA THR A 152 -3.88 6.95 -2.37
C THR A 152 -3.46 7.15 -3.82
N LYS A 153 -3.01 8.35 -4.15
CA LYS A 153 -2.48 8.74 -5.45
C LYS A 153 -1.05 8.23 -5.67
N ASP A 154 -0.66 8.00 -6.94
CA ASP A 154 0.68 7.56 -7.35
C ASP A 154 1.17 6.28 -6.62
N ALA A 155 0.23 5.37 -6.29
CA ALA A 155 0.53 4.16 -5.55
C ALA A 155 1.15 3.07 -6.45
N PHE A 156 1.95 2.19 -5.84
CA PHE A 156 2.58 1.02 -6.45
C PHE A 156 3.58 1.29 -7.59
N TRP A 157 4.06 2.51 -7.76
CA TRP A 157 5.03 2.81 -8.80
C TRP A 157 6.30 1.99 -8.62
N HIS A 158 6.76 1.36 -9.71
CA HIS A 158 7.90 0.44 -9.69
C HIS A 158 7.77 -0.73 -8.70
N GLY A 159 6.54 -1.09 -8.34
CA GLY A 159 6.29 -2.23 -7.47
C GLY A 159 6.48 -3.56 -8.20
N GLU A 160 6.97 -4.59 -7.52
CA GLU A 160 7.26 -5.90 -8.07
C GLU A 160 6.54 -7.02 -7.29
N ASN A 161 5.91 -7.97 -7.99
CA ASN A 161 5.26 -9.14 -7.42
C ASN A 161 4.23 -8.79 -6.32
N ILE A 162 3.16 -8.11 -6.73
CA ILE A 162 2.10 -7.63 -5.84
C ILE A 162 0.80 -8.36 -6.15
N THR A 163 0.08 -8.78 -5.12
CA THR A 163 -1.28 -9.30 -5.25
C THR A 163 -2.23 -8.52 -4.35
N VAL A 164 -3.32 -7.99 -4.93
CA VAL A 164 -4.39 -7.31 -4.19
C VAL A 164 -5.70 -8.05 -4.44
N LYS A 165 -6.45 -8.33 -3.38
CA LYS A 165 -7.74 -9.06 -3.47
C LYS A 165 -8.82 -8.35 -2.68
N ASP A 166 -10.06 -8.46 -3.20
CA ASP A 166 -11.27 -8.06 -2.49
C ASP A 166 -11.20 -6.64 -1.90
N SER A 167 -10.60 -5.70 -2.67
CA SER A 167 -10.21 -4.38 -2.16
C SER A 167 -10.65 -3.25 -3.08
N VAL A 168 -10.70 -2.04 -2.51
CA VAL A 168 -10.92 -0.80 -3.27
C VAL A 168 -9.60 -0.04 -3.38
N LEU A 169 -9.25 0.31 -4.62
CA LEU A 169 -8.07 1.09 -4.98
C LEU A 169 -8.54 2.40 -5.59
N LYS A 170 -8.45 3.49 -4.85
CA LYS A 170 -8.86 4.81 -5.29
C LYS A 170 -7.67 5.74 -5.36
N GLY A 171 -7.44 6.33 -6.54
CA GLY A 171 -6.39 7.30 -6.75
C GLY A 171 -6.00 7.44 -8.22
N GLU A 172 -5.30 8.50 -8.54
CA GLU A 172 -4.76 8.77 -9.87
C GLU A 172 -3.41 8.07 -10.06
N TYR A 173 -3.09 7.71 -11.32
CA TYR A 173 -1.78 7.20 -11.75
C TYR A 173 -1.32 5.93 -11.01
N LEU A 174 -2.26 5.02 -10.75
CA LEU A 174 -1.97 3.78 -10.03
C LEU A 174 -1.03 2.86 -10.82
N ALA A 175 -0.05 2.30 -10.13
CA ALA A 175 0.84 1.22 -10.54
C ALA A 175 1.73 1.48 -11.77
N TRP A 176 2.05 2.72 -12.07
CA TRP A 176 2.96 3.00 -13.17
C TRP A 176 4.30 2.28 -13.01
N PHE A 177 4.77 1.67 -14.09
CA PHE A 177 6.02 0.90 -14.17
C PHE A 177 6.09 -0.33 -13.25
N SER A 178 4.97 -0.83 -12.73
CA SER A 178 4.97 -2.04 -11.92
C SER A 178 5.22 -3.31 -12.76
N ASP A 179 5.73 -4.36 -12.11
CA ASP A 179 5.94 -5.67 -12.71
C ASP A 179 5.33 -6.79 -11.86
N GLY A 180 4.43 -7.59 -12.47
CA GLY A 180 3.79 -8.70 -11.79
C GLY A 180 2.70 -8.26 -10.78
N LEU A 181 1.97 -7.18 -11.06
CA LEU A 181 0.79 -6.80 -10.28
C LEU A 181 -0.43 -7.65 -10.69
N THR A 182 -1.06 -8.27 -9.72
CA THR A 182 -2.30 -9.03 -9.89
C THR A 182 -3.40 -8.47 -8.99
N LEU A 183 -4.51 -8.06 -9.60
CA LEU A 183 -5.71 -7.57 -8.92
C LEU A 183 -6.85 -8.58 -9.09
N ILE A 184 -7.48 -8.99 -7.99
CA ILE A 184 -8.56 -9.99 -7.99
C ILE A 184 -9.77 -9.42 -7.24
N ASN A 185 -10.93 -9.38 -7.86
CA ASN A 185 -12.18 -8.85 -7.28
C ASN A 185 -12.01 -7.41 -6.75
N CYS A 186 -11.19 -6.59 -7.40
CA CYS A 186 -10.93 -5.23 -6.94
C CYS A 186 -11.82 -4.21 -7.65
N HIS A 187 -12.12 -3.12 -6.94
CA HIS A 187 -12.74 -1.94 -7.51
C HIS A 187 -11.70 -0.82 -7.64
N ILE A 188 -11.42 -0.40 -8.87
CA ILE A 188 -10.39 0.58 -9.21
C ILE A 188 -11.07 1.91 -9.57
N ILE A 189 -10.63 3.02 -8.95
CA ILE A 189 -11.22 4.34 -9.15
C ILE A 189 -10.12 5.36 -9.44
N GLY A 190 -10.21 6.06 -10.57
CA GLY A 190 -9.32 7.17 -10.88
C GLY A 190 -8.66 7.10 -12.25
N THR A 191 -8.09 8.21 -12.68
CA THR A 191 -7.54 8.43 -14.01
C THR A 191 -6.18 7.77 -14.23
N GLN A 192 -5.88 7.40 -15.47
CA GLN A 192 -4.60 6.89 -15.97
C GLN A 192 -3.99 5.75 -15.13
N PRO A 193 -4.77 4.73 -14.74
CA PRO A 193 -4.19 3.61 -14.02
C PRO A 193 -3.38 2.71 -14.97
N PHE A 194 -2.38 2.06 -14.40
CA PHE A 194 -1.67 0.95 -15.04
C PHE A 194 -0.90 1.31 -16.31
N CYS A 195 -0.18 2.42 -16.34
CA CYS A 195 0.69 2.74 -17.46
C CYS A 195 2.08 2.12 -17.32
N TYR A 196 2.66 1.65 -18.42
CA TYR A 196 3.98 1.03 -18.49
C TYR A 196 4.17 -0.23 -17.62
N CYS A 197 3.08 -0.91 -17.29
CA CYS A 197 3.14 -2.13 -16.48
C CYS A 197 3.64 -3.33 -17.29
N LYS A 198 4.27 -4.28 -16.59
CA LYS A 198 4.61 -5.60 -17.13
C LYS A 198 3.89 -6.68 -16.36
N ASN A 199 3.48 -7.75 -17.05
CA ASN A 199 2.82 -8.90 -16.42
C ASN A 199 1.63 -8.50 -15.54
N LEU A 200 0.87 -7.48 -15.95
CA LEU A 200 -0.32 -7.00 -15.22
C LEU A 200 -1.49 -7.96 -15.40
N LYS A 201 -2.19 -8.29 -14.32
CA LYS A 201 -3.39 -9.12 -14.36
C LYS A 201 -4.53 -8.49 -13.57
N LEU A 202 -5.68 -8.35 -14.21
CA LEU A 202 -6.95 -7.99 -13.58
C LEU A 202 -7.94 -9.14 -13.74
N ILE A 203 -8.44 -9.69 -12.64
CA ILE A 203 -9.36 -10.82 -12.62
C ILE A 203 -10.64 -10.38 -11.91
N ASN A 204 -11.76 -10.36 -12.63
CA ASN A 204 -13.07 -10.02 -12.05
C ASN A 204 -13.07 -8.64 -11.37
N CYS A 205 -12.40 -7.65 -11.96
CA CYS A 205 -12.30 -6.29 -11.43
C CYS A 205 -13.37 -5.37 -12.03
N THR A 206 -13.68 -4.28 -11.32
CA THR A 206 -14.50 -3.17 -11.82
C THR A 206 -13.68 -1.90 -11.87
N MET A 207 -13.98 -1.00 -12.81
CA MET A 207 -13.27 0.25 -13.01
C MET A 207 -14.25 1.41 -13.04
N GLU A 208 -13.96 2.49 -12.31
CA GLU A 208 -14.81 3.68 -12.23
C GLU A 208 -13.96 4.93 -12.45
N ALA A 209 -14.45 5.86 -13.27
CA ALA A 209 -13.73 7.08 -13.64
C ALA A 209 -12.30 6.81 -14.15
N THR A 210 -12.11 5.68 -14.86
CA THR A 210 -10.80 5.26 -15.36
C THR A 210 -10.71 5.55 -16.86
N ASP A 211 -10.04 6.61 -17.20
CA ASP A 211 -9.66 6.99 -18.56
C ASP A 211 -8.17 6.76 -18.82
N LEU A 212 -7.80 6.71 -20.08
CA LEU A 212 -6.42 6.52 -20.55
C LEU A 212 -5.69 5.33 -19.88
N ALA A 213 -6.44 4.27 -19.58
CA ALA A 213 -5.96 3.11 -18.87
C ALA A 213 -5.03 2.24 -19.74
N PHE A 214 -4.07 1.56 -19.11
CA PHE A 214 -3.20 0.53 -19.67
C PHE A 214 -2.18 1.01 -20.71
N GLU A 215 -1.89 2.31 -20.77
CA GLU A 215 -0.96 2.84 -21.76
C GLU A 215 0.42 2.16 -21.66
N TYR A 216 0.89 1.61 -22.80
CA TYR A 216 2.15 0.87 -22.94
C TYR A 216 2.35 -0.32 -22.00
N SER A 217 1.26 -0.93 -21.56
CA SER A 217 1.30 -2.06 -20.62
C SER A 217 1.13 -3.41 -21.30
N ASP A 218 1.79 -4.42 -20.74
CA ASP A 218 1.54 -5.83 -21.00
C ASP A 218 0.50 -6.31 -19.98
N VAL A 219 -0.72 -6.67 -20.46
CA VAL A 219 -1.88 -6.81 -19.59
C VAL A 219 -2.83 -7.93 -20.00
N GLU A 220 -3.27 -8.72 -19.02
CA GLU A 220 -4.42 -9.62 -19.12
C GLU A 220 -5.52 -9.13 -18.17
N ALA A 221 -6.60 -8.55 -18.72
CA ALA A 221 -7.65 -7.92 -17.94
C ALA A 221 -9.05 -8.47 -18.25
N ASP A 222 -9.71 -8.96 -17.20
CA ASP A 222 -11.13 -9.30 -17.17
C ASP A 222 -11.87 -8.27 -16.29
N ILE A 223 -12.56 -7.33 -16.94
CA ILE A 223 -13.22 -6.20 -16.30
C ILE A 223 -14.74 -6.37 -16.39
N LYS A 224 -15.42 -6.23 -15.28
CA LYS A 224 -16.88 -6.15 -15.23
C LYS A 224 -17.34 -4.70 -15.27
N GLY A 225 -18.42 -4.44 -16.01
CA GLY A 225 -18.92 -3.09 -16.23
C GLY A 225 -18.08 -2.34 -17.26
N SER A 226 -17.94 -1.03 -17.09
CA SER A 226 -17.39 -0.12 -18.08
C SER A 226 -15.99 0.40 -17.75
N VAL A 227 -15.22 0.71 -18.80
CA VAL A 227 -13.98 1.49 -18.75
C VAL A 227 -14.17 2.72 -19.62
N LEU A 228 -13.81 3.91 -19.16
CA LEU A 228 -13.99 5.15 -19.93
C LEU A 228 -13.13 5.14 -21.20
N SER A 229 -11.84 4.88 -21.06
CA SER A 229 -10.98 4.70 -22.24
C SER A 229 -9.77 3.81 -21.97
N VAL A 230 -9.33 3.12 -23.02
CA VAL A 230 -8.10 2.33 -23.09
C VAL A 230 -7.18 2.99 -24.09
N LYS A 231 -5.92 3.23 -23.76
CA LYS A 231 -4.96 3.89 -24.63
C LYS A 231 -3.72 3.04 -24.88
N ASN A 232 -3.38 2.86 -26.16
CA ASN A 232 -2.12 2.25 -26.61
C ASN A 232 -1.62 1.06 -25.77
N PRO A 233 -2.43 0.01 -25.48
CA PRO A 233 -1.95 -1.14 -24.73
C PRO A 233 -0.87 -1.87 -25.53
N LYS A 234 0.26 -2.17 -24.88
CA LYS A 234 1.43 -2.74 -25.53
C LYS A 234 1.19 -4.16 -26.02
N SER A 235 0.65 -5.03 -25.16
CA SER A 235 0.39 -6.44 -25.47
C SER A 235 -0.64 -7.05 -24.53
N GLY A 236 -1.10 -8.27 -24.85
CA GLY A 236 -2.06 -9.01 -24.06
C GLY A 236 -3.52 -8.77 -24.45
N ASN A 237 -4.45 -9.04 -23.53
CA ASN A 237 -5.88 -9.00 -23.80
C ASN A 237 -6.64 -8.20 -22.74
N ILE A 238 -7.47 -7.27 -23.16
CA ILE A 238 -8.36 -6.48 -22.31
C ILE A 238 -9.81 -6.80 -22.72
N VAL A 239 -10.59 -7.34 -21.82
CA VAL A 239 -12.00 -7.65 -22.03
C VAL A 239 -12.85 -6.93 -20.98
N ALA A 240 -13.82 -6.11 -21.42
CA ALA A 240 -14.76 -5.43 -20.54
C ALA A 240 -16.21 -5.61 -21.05
N ASP A 241 -17.21 -5.33 -20.23
CA ASP A 241 -18.61 -5.36 -20.68
C ASP A 241 -18.92 -4.15 -21.57
N GLU A 242 -18.27 -3.00 -21.29
CA GLU A 242 -18.38 -1.78 -22.08
C GLU A 242 -17.04 -1.03 -22.09
N ILE A 243 -16.66 -0.43 -23.21
CA ILE A 243 -15.48 0.44 -23.35
C ILE A 243 -15.95 1.68 -24.09
N GLY A 244 -15.79 2.85 -23.47
CA GLY A 244 -16.21 4.13 -24.03
C GLY A 244 -15.36 4.54 -25.22
N GLU A 245 -14.03 4.46 -25.11
CA GLU A 245 -13.13 4.81 -26.21
C GLU A 245 -11.88 3.90 -26.20
N ILE A 246 -11.42 3.56 -27.42
CA ILE A 246 -10.13 2.88 -27.62
C ILE A 246 -9.25 3.82 -28.44
N ILE A 247 -8.16 4.28 -27.83
CA ILE A 247 -7.27 5.32 -28.37
C ILE A 247 -5.99 4.68 -28.90
N TRP A 248 -5.76 4.83 -30.20
CA TRP A 248 -4.54 4.40 -30.90
C TRP A 248 -3.89 5.66 -31.51
N GLU A 249 -3.15 6.42 -30.71
CA GLU A 249 -2.56 7.69 -31.12
C GLU A 249 -1.06 7.74 -30.86
N ASP A 250 -0.30 8.16 -31.84
CA ASP A 250 1.12 8.49 -31.79
C ASP A 250 1.96 7.60 -30.84
N PRO A 251 1.90 6.26 -31.01
CA PRO A 251 2.59 5.38 -30.09
C PRO A 251 4.11 5.54 -30.20
N ILE A 252 4.78 5.70 -29.06
CA ILE A 252 6.25 5.80 -28.97
C ILE A 252 6.95 4.43 -29.05
N MET A 253 6.18 3.34 -29.06
CA MET A 253 6.64 1.96 -29.19
C MET A 253 5.58 1.13 -29.91
N GLU A 254 5.92 -0.08 -30.29
CA GLU A 254 4.96 -1.04 -30.86
C GLU A 254 3.85 -1.36 -29.85
N VAL A 255 2.60 -1.30 -30.32
CA VAL A 255 1.39 -1.56 -29.54
C VAL A 255 0.48 -2.52 -30.32
N ASP A 256 0.26 -3.72 -29.79
CA ASP A 256 -0.54 -4.79 -30.39
C ASP A 256 -1.50 -5.46 -29.41
N GLY A 257 -1.74 -4.83 -28.27
CA GLY A 257 -2.70 -5.30 -27.25
C GLY A 257 -4.11 -5.43 -27.84
N LYS A 258 -4.81 -6.49 -27.47
CA LYS A 258 -6.17 -6.77 -27.96
C LYS A 258 -7.18 -6.23 -27.00
N VAL A 259 -8.15 -5.47 -27.52
CA VAL A 259 -9.23 -4.87 -26.73
C VAL A 259 -10.57 -5.34 -27.27
N ALA A 260 -11.41 -5.91 -26.42
CA ALA A 260 -12.69 -6.49 -26.81
C ALA A 260 -13.83 -6.17 -25.81
N VAL A 261 -15.02 -5.93 -26.36
CA VAL A 261 -16.27 -5.83 -25.58
C VAL A 261 -16.93 -7.20 -25.51
N ARG A 262 -17.23 -7.69 -24.32
CA ARG A 262 -17.64 -9.09 -24.06
C ARG A 262 -18.87 -9.56 -24.83
N ASN A 263 -19.83 -8.73 -25.12
CA ASN A 263 -21.09 -9.09 -25.77
C ASN A 263 -21.30 -8.49 -27.17
N ALA A 264 -20.29 -7.92 -27.79
CA ALA A 264 -20.39 -7.25 -29.10
C ALA A 264 -20.93 -8.17 -30.24
N GLY A 265 -21.04 -9.47 -30.04
CA GLY A 265 -21.53 -10.42 -31.02
C GLY A 265 -22.97 -10.93 -30.84
N LYS A 266 -23.74 -10.48 -29.83
CA LYS A 266 -25.08 -11.02 -29.54
C LYS A 266 -26.25 -10.16 -30.07
N GLU A 267 -26.03 -8.96 -30.54
CA GLU A 267 -27.12 -8.06 -31.02
C GLU A 267 -27.44 -8.11 -32.53
N GLN A 268 -26.79 -8.96 -33.30
CA GLN A 268 -27.14 -9.12 -34.74
C GLN A 268 -27.86 -10.41 -35.06
N LYS A 269 -28.90 -10.80 -34.31
CA LYS A 269 -29.91 -11.73 -34.77
C LYS A 269 -31.27 -11.40 -34.15
N LYS A 270 -31.91 -10.35 -34.60
CA LYS A 270 -33.35 -10.16 -34.61
C LYS A 270 -33.74 -9.20 -35.74
N VAL A 271 -33.98 -9.75 -36.93
CA VAL A 271 -35.02 -9.34 -37.86
C VAL A 271 -35.71 -10.61 -38.28
#